data_af92832d4d9192a1cc375facb5ea423d
#
_entry.id   af92832d4d9192a1cc375facb5ea423d
#
_cell.length_a   1.000
_cell.length_b   1.000
_cell.length_c   1.000
_cell.angle_alpha   90.00
_cell.angle_beta   90.00
_cell.angle_gamma   90.00
#
_symmetry.space_group_name_H-M   'P 1'
#
loop_
_entity.id
_entity.type
_entity.pdbx_description
1 polymer ?
#
loop_
_entity_poly.entity_id
_entity_poly.type
_entity_poly.pdbx_seq_one_letter_code
_entity_poly.pdbx_strand_id
1 'polypeptide(L)'
;SEMCIRDSVYSENTACVSNDGKLLFGTNYGLVVLDANKIETLDKPASVIFTGLQINGAHMLPGVEDSPLQEAMPYINELNLKYYQSSLTISFSTFNYLDGVSKYSYSLPPYDTEWSSPSSLNFATYRNLPPGKYELHVKACNAAGIWGEENVMEIVIAPPFWKTGWAYLIYAILIAIAGYFSFRIIRNFNALRNRIAVENQLTEYKLEFFTNISHEFRTPLTLIQGALERIVNMGNHSKDMQHSLKI
;
A
#
# COMPACT_ATOMS: atom_id res chain seq x y z
N SER A 1 -41.13 -0.49 35.93
CA SER A 1 -41.81 -1.50 36.76
C SER A 1 -41.26 -2.93 36.54
N GLU A 2 -40.71 -3.24 35.37
CA GLU A 2 -40.11 -4.57 35.09
C GLU A 2 -38.83 -4.86 35.87
N MET A 3 -38.05 -3.83 36.19
CA MET A 3 -36.82 -3.98 37.00
C MET A 3 -37.11 -4.51 38.40
N CYS A 4 -38.28 -4.16 38.99
CA CYS A 4 -38.69 -4.66 40.30
C CYS A 4 -39.09 -6.15 40.27
N ILE A 5 -39.50 -6.67 39.12
CA ILE A 5 -39.90 -8.10 38.99
C ILE A 5 -38.66 -8.99 38.92
N ARG A 6 -37.56 -8.52 38.31
CA ARG A 6 -36.34 -9.29 38.07
C ARG A 6 -35.50 -9.53 39.33
N ASP A 7 -35.53 -8.59 40.27
CA ASP A 7 -34.75 -8.65 41.52
C ASP A 7 -35.58 -9.08 42.73
N SER A 8 -36.89 -9.36 42.54
CA SER A 8 -37.76 -9.83 43.61
C SER A 8 -37.62 -11.33 43.83
N VAL A 9 -37.36 -11.73 45.08
CA VAL A 9 -37.41 -13.15 45.47
C VAL A 9 -38.88 -13.54 45.59
N TYR A 10 -39.36 -14.33 44.65
CA TYR A 10 -40.72 -14.88 44.68
C TYR A 10 -40.76 -16.04 45.64
N SER A 11 -41.81 -16.08 46.46
CA SER A 11 -42.06 -17.25 47.31
C SER A 11 -42.67 -18.39 46.48
N GLU A 12 -42.25 -19.61 46.73
CA GLU A 12 -42.77 -20.78 46.04
C GLU A 12 -44.32 -20.88 46.24
N ASN A 13 -45.03 -21.20 45.15
CA ASN A 13 -46.53 -21.41 45.15
C ASN A 13 -47.36 -20.15 45.49
N THR A 14 -46.87 -18.94 45.34
CA THR A 14 -47.60 -17.71 45.65
C THR A 14 -48.14 -16.98 44.41
N ALA A 15 -48.25 -17.66 43.28
CA ALA A 15 -48.83 -17.09 42.07
C ALA A 15 -50.33 -17.49 41.99
N CYS A 16 -51.25 -16.55 41.80
CA CYS A 16 -52.65 -16.79 41.52
C CYS A 16 -53.24 -15.81 40.49
N VAL A 17 -54.30 -16.20 39.87
CA VAL A 17 -55.03 -15.32 38.91
C VAL A 17 -56.28 -14.79 39.66
N SER A 18 -56.42 -13.46 39.65
CA SER A 18 -57.59 -12.75 40.16
C SER A 18 -58.80 -12.97 39.24
N ASN A 19 -60.00 -12.81 39.76
CA ASN A 19 -61.23 -12.86 38.98
C ASN A 19 -61.31 -11.83 37.86
N ASP A 20 -60.49 -10.72 37.98
CA ASP A 20 -60.34 -9.67 36.98
C ASP A 20 -59.27 -10.00 35.92
N GLY A 21 -58.72 -11.22 35.89
CA GLY A 21 -57.68 -11.65 34.93
C GLY A 21 -56.25 -11.09 35.23
N LYS A 22 -56.02 -10.51 36.42
CA LYS A 22 -54.71 -10.05 36.84
C LYS A 22 -53.91 -11.18 37.46
N LEU A 23 -52.62 -11.25 37.13
CA LEU A 23 -51.67 -12.16 37.75
C LEU A 23 -51.14 -11.56 39.05
N LEU A 24 -51.19 -12.28 40.12
CA LEU A 24 -50.75 -11.87 41.45
C LEU A 24 -49.56 -12.77 41.86
N PHE A 25 -48.45 -12.14 42.21
CA PHE A 25 -47.24 -12.84 42.68
C PHE A 25 -46.87 -12.34 44.06
N GLY A 26 -46.76 -13.25 45.02
CA GLY A 26 -46.25 -12.96 46.34
C GLY A 26 -44.74 -12.85 46.35
N THR A 27 -44.22 -11.78 46.93
CA THR A 27 -42.79 -11.58 47.15
C THR A 27 -42.53 -11.34 48.63
N ASN A 28 -41.26 -11.40 49.04
CA ASN A 28 -40.86 -11.13 50.43
C ASN A 28 -41.18 -9.69 50.88
N TYR A 29 -41.47 -8.80 49.95
CA TYR A 29 -41.72 -7.37 50.23
C TYR A 29 -43.17 -6.95 49.95
N GLY A 30 -44.01 -7.87 49.52
CA GLY A 30 -45.43 -7.58 49.23
C GLY A 30 -45.98 -8.35 48.05
N LEU A 31 -47.05 -7.83 47.46
CA LEU A 31 -47.75 -8.42 46.33
C LEU A 31 -47.47 -7.65 45.04
N VAL A 32 -46.97 -8.34 44.04
CA VAL A 32 -46.87 -7.82 42.67
C VAL A 32 -48.13 -8.19 41.90
N VAL A 33 -48.80 -7.18 41.35
CA VAL A 33 -50.01 -7.33 40.54
C VAL A 33 -49.67 -7.03 39.10
N LEU A 34 -49.79 -8.00 38.20
CA LEU A 34 -49.54 -7.85 36.77
C LEU A 34 -50.89 -7.96 36.03
N ASP A 35 -51.23 -6.92 35.27
CA ASP A 35 -52.40 -6.92 34.39
C ASP A 35 -51.93 -7.36 33.00
N ALA A 36 -52.24 -8.60 32.62
CA ALA A 36 -51.82 -9.16 31.34
C ALA A 36 -52.33 -8.35 30.13
N ASN A 37 -53.47 -7.63 30.29
CA ASN A 37 -54.03 -6.80 29.22
C ASN A 37 -53.36 -5.42 29.07
N LYS A 38 -52.54 -5.04 30.06
CA LYS A 38 -51.77 -3.79 30.07
C LYS A 38 -50.28 -3.97 29.85
N ILE A 39 -49.87 -5.19 29.48
CA ILE A 39 -48.50 -5.41 29.02
C ILE A 39 -48.39 -4.73 27.63
N GLU A 40 -47.92 -3.51 27.61
CA GLU A 40 -47.53 -2.86 26.38
C GLU A 40 -46.23 -3.57 25.92
N THR A 41 -46.33 -4.33 24.85
CA THR A 41 -45.16 -4.75 24.12
C THR A 41 -44.58 -3.47 23.52
N LEU A 42 -43.34 -3.13 23.93
CA LEU A 42 -42.62 -2.01 23.35
C LEU A 42 -42.21 -2.41 21.93
N ASP A 43 -43.14 -2.30 20.98
CA ASP A 43 -42.90 -2.55 19.55
C ASP A 43 -42.11 -1.40 18.90
N LYS A 44 -41.32 -0.67 19.70
CA LYS A 44 -40.48 0.36 19.16
C LYS A 44 -39.26 -0.24 18.48
N PRO A 45 -39.02 0.11 17.22
CA PRO A 45 -37.80 -0.33 16.53
C PRO A 45 -36.55 0.13 17.26
N ALA A 46 -35.51 -0.70 17.28
CA ALA A 46 -34.27 -0.40 17.95
C ALA A 46 -33.46 0.63 17.15
N SER A 47 -33.18 1.79 17.71
CA SER A 47 -32.33 2.81 17.11
C SER A 47 -30.88 2.51 17.44
N VAL A 48 -30.00 2.49 16.43
CA VAL A 48 -28.57 2.23 16.58
C VAL A 48 -27.79 3.54 16.65
N ILE A 49 -26.81 3.60 17.55
CA ILE A 49 -25.83 4.67 17.61
C ILE A 49 -24.41 4.11 17.55
N PHE A 50 -23.49 4.85 16.96
CA PHE A 50 -22.07 4.54 16.99
C PHE A 50 -21.46 4.99 18.32
N THR A 51 -20.77 4.10 19.03
CA THR A 51 -20.30 4.35 20.39
C THR A 51 -18.79 4.41 20.52
N GLY A 52 -18.05 3.78 19.63
CA GLY A 52 -16.58 3.75 19.72
C GLY A 52 -15.90 3.42 18.43
N LEU A 53 -14.63 3.85 18.35
CA LEU A 53 -13.74 3.60 17.23
C LEU A 53 -12.42 3.05 17.75
N GLN A 54 -11.93 1.98 17.12
CA GLN A 54 -10.57 1.49 17.27
C GLN A 54 -9.89 1.48 15.91
N ILE A 55 -8.67 1.96 15.86
CA ILE A 55 -7.83 1.95 14.67
C ILE A 55 -6.57 1.17 14.99
N ASN A 56 -6.24 0.17 14.19
CA ASN A 56 -5.12 -0.74 14.40
C ASN A 56 -5.07 -1.35 15.83
N GLY A 57 -6.23 -1.57 16.43
CA GLY A 57 -6.38 -2.11 17.78
C GLY A 57 -6.28 -1.08 18.92
N ALA A 58 -6.00 0.17 18.64
CA ALA A 58 -5.99 1.25 19.63
C ALA A 58 -7.33 1.98 19.66
N HIS A 59 -7.86 2.24 20.87
CA HIS A 59 -9.06 3.04 21.03
C HIS A 59 -8.79 4.51 20.68
N MET A 60 -9.65 5.10 19.86
CA MET A 60 -9.58 6.50 19.47
C MET A 60 -10.56 7.33 20.30
N LEU A 61 -10.04 8.42 20.84
CA LEU A 61 -10.82 9.40 21.58
C LEU A 61 -10.65 10.78 20.92
N PRO A 62 -11.64 11.67 21.03
CA PRO A 62 -11.51 13.04 20.55
C PRO A 62 -10.33 13.76 21.23
N GLY A 63 -9.54 14.51 20.45
CA GLY A 63 -8.42 15.31 20.95
C GLY A 63 -7.13 14.54 21.27
N VAL A 64 -7.07 13.25 21.03
CA VAL A 64 -5.83 12.45 21.10
C VAL A 64 -5.02 12.64 19.82
N GLU A 65 -3.70 12.65 19.96
CA GLU A 65 -2.80 12.76 18.81
C GLU A 65 -3.05 11.62 17.81
N ASP A 66 -3.12 11.95 16.52
CA ASP A 66 -3.45 11.05 15.40
C ASP A 66 -4.89 10.48 15.41
N SER A 67 -5.78 10.99 16.27
CA SER A 67 -7.19 10.64 16.24
C SER A 67 -7.91 11.34 15.09
N PRO A 68 -8.70 10.62 14.28
CA PRO A 68 -9.54 11.24 13.27
C PRO A 68 -10.80 11.87 13.87
N LEU A 69 -11.06 11.65 15.16
CA LEU A 69 -12.26 12.11 15.85
C LEU A 69 -12.09 13.55 16.33
N GLN A 70 -12.94 14.46 15.84
CA GLN A 70 -13.05 15.83 16.35
C GLN A 70 -14.05 15.92 17.51
N GLU A 71 -15.09 15.11 17.46
CA GLU A 71 -16.16 15.00 18.44
C GLU A 71 -16.40 13.54 18.86
N ALA A 72 -17.32 13.30 19.77
CA ALA A 72 -17.68 11.95 20.18
C ALA A 72 -18.41 11.20 19.04
N MET A 73 -18.16 9.90 18.92
CA MET A 73 -18.67 9.05 17.85
C MET A 73 -20.18 9.18 17.53
N PRO A 74 -21.09 9.38 18.50
CA PRO A 74 -22.51 9.53 18.19
C PRO A 74 -22.89 10.78 17.38
N TYR A 75 -22.00 11.76 17.30
CA TYR A 75 -22.23 13.04 16.62
C TYR A 75 -21.50 13.13 15.27
N ILE A 76 -20.75 12.08 14.89
CA ILE A 76 -19.94 12.05 13.67
C ILE A 76 -20.68 11.26 12.60
N ASN A 77 -20.92 11.91 11.46
CA ASN A 77 -21.50 11.27 10.29
C ASN A 77 -20.45 10.90 9.23
N GLU A 78 -19.27 11.54 9.27
CA GLU A 78 -18.19 11.35 8.33
C GLU A 78 -16.86 11.11 9.07
N LEU A 79 -16.18 10.01 8.75
CA LEU A 79 -14.92 9.60 9.35
C LEU A 79 -13.80 9.65 8.30
N ASN A 80 -12.89 10.63 8.44
CA ASN A 80 -11.76 10.81 7.54
C ASN A 80 -10.51 10.11 8.09
N LEU A 81 -10.05 9.05 7.39
CA LEU A 81 -8.93 8.21 7.78
C LEU A 81 -7.72 8.42 6.86
N LYS A 82 -6.54 8.34 7.44
CA LYS A 82 -5.29 8.32 6.70
C LYS A 82 -5.02 6.93 6.12
N TYR A 83 -4.21 6.84 5.07
CA TYR A 83 -3.93 5.57 4.35
C TYR A 83 -3.41 4.44 5.25
N TYR A 84 -2.73 4.74 6.36
CA TYR A 84 -2.21 3.74 7.31
C TYR A 84 -3.22 3.36 8.40
N GLN A 85 -4.36 4.04 8.48
CA GLN A 85 -5.47 3.79 9.39
C GLN A 85 -6.52 2.88 8.71
N SER A 86 -6.08 1.79 8.08
CA SER A 86 -6.92 0.94 7.23
C SER A 86 -7.59 -0.22 7.96
N SER A 87 -7.20 -0.49 9.20
CA SER A 87 -7.81 -1.53 10.05
C SER A 87 -8.61 -0.87 11.16
N LEU A 88 -9.94 -1.02 11.09
CA LEU A 88 -10.85 -0.32 12.00
C LEU A 88 -11.86 -1.30 12.61
N THR A 89 -12.21 -1.01 13.84
CA THR A 89 -13.32 -1.64 14.54
C THR A 89 -14.23 -0.54 15.03
N ILE A 90 -15.49 -0.56 14.59
CA ILE A 90 -16.51 0.41 14.97
C ILE A 90 -17.49 -0.30 15.87
N SER A 91 -17.64 0.24 17.07
CA SER A 91 -18.61 -0.24 18.06
C SER A 91 -19.89 0.56 17.94
N PHE A 92 -21.02 -0.12 18.10
CA PHE A 92 -22.34 0.47 18.05
C PHE A 92 -23.21 -0.13 19.17
N SER A 93 -24.27 0.54 19.54
CA SER A 93 -25.19 0.09 20.58
C SER A 93 -26.59 0.60 20.31
N THR A 94 -27.56 -0.03 20.94
CA THR A 94 -28.93 0.47 21.01
C THR A 94 -29.22 1.02 22.40
N PHE A 95 -30.06 2.05 22.49
CA PHE A 95 -30.53 2.57 23.78
C PHE A 95 -31.65 1.74 24.41
N ASN A 96 -31.99 0.61 23.82
CA ASN A 96 -33.12 -0.20 24.28
C ASN A 96 -32.70 -1.15 25.42
N TYR A 97 -32.64 -0.61 26.65
CA TYR A 97 -32.24 -1.36 27.85
C TYR A 97 -33.32 -2.36 28.35
N LEU A 98 -34.52 -2.26 27.80
CA LEU A 98 -35.68 -3.02 28.32
C LEU A 98 -35.93 -4.35 27.58
N ASP A 99 -35.44 -4.47 26.33
CA ASP A 99 -35.83 -5.56 25.42
C ASP A 99 -34.83 -6.72 25.31
N GLY A 100 -33.88 -6.86 26.22
CA GLY A 100 -32.94 -7.97 26.19
C GLY A 100 -31.83 -7.80 25.14
N VAL A 101 -31.34 -8.92 24.58
CA VAL A 101 -30.20 -8.89 23.64
C VAL A 101 -30.65 -8.47 22.25
N SER A 102 -30.29 -7.26 21.84
CA SER A 102 -30.45 -6.81 20.46
C SER A 102 -29.52 -7.59 19.52
N LYS A 103 -30.01 -7.89 18.32
CA LYS A 103 -29.16 -8.41 17.24
C LYS A 103 -28.86 -7.29 16.27
N TYR A 104 -27.65 -7.29 15.77
CA TYR A 104 -27.13 -6.28 14.83
C TYR A 104 -26.84 -6.92 13.49
N SER A 105 -27.04 -6.17 12.43
CA SER A 105 -26.60 -6.50 11.08
C SER A 105 -25.98 -5.25 10.47
N TYR A 106 -24.87 -5.40 9.77
CA TYR A 106 -24.14 -4.29 9.17
C TYR A 106 -23.65 -4.65 7.76
N SER A 107 -23.38 -3.64 6.96
CA SER A 107 -22.82 -3.74 5.61
C SER A 107 -21.99 -2.51 5.31
N LEU A 108 -20.93 -2.65 4.53
CA LEU A 108 -19.99 -1.58 4.12
C LEU A 108 -19.86 -1.50 2.60
N PRO A 109 -20.86 -1.01 1.87
CA PRO A 109 -20.71 -0.77 0.44
C PRO A 109 -19.58 0.25 0.12
N PRO A 110 -18.83 0.10 -0.98
CA PRO A 110 -18.89 -1.00 -1.95
C PRO A 110 -18.03 -2.23 -1.58
N TYR A 111 -17.52 -2.31 -0.33
CA TYR A 111 -16.65 -3.41 0.11
C TYR A 111 -17.47 -4.69 0.34
N ASP A 112 -18.58 -4.58 1.08
CA ASP A 112 -19.50 -5.66 1.29
C ASP A 112 -20.67 -5.56 0.27
N THR A 113 -21.00 -6.68 -0.36
CA THR A 113 -22.14 -6.78 -1.28
C THR A 113 -23.44 -7.15 -0.58
N GLU A 114 -23.34 -7.74 0.60
CA GLU A 114 -24.48 -8.28 1.35
C GLU A 114 -24.41 -7.83 2.82
N TRP A 115 -25.56 -7.88 3.49
CA TRP A 115 -25.65 -7.67 4.93
C TRP A 115 -25.03 -8.82 5.72
N SER A 116 -24.34 -8.48 6.80
CA SER A 116 -23.85 -9.51 7.75
C SER A 116 -25.00 -10.29 8.35
N SER A 117 -24.75 -11.57 8.69
CA SER A 117 -25.74 -12.37 9.44
C SER A 117 -26.04 -11.72 10.79
N PRO A 118 -27.31 -11.66 11.20
CA PRO A 118 -27.69 -11.07 12.48
C PRO A 118 -26.95 -11.70 13.67
N SER A 119 -26.23 -10.88 14.42
CA SER A 119 -25.38 -11.29 15.54
C SER A 119 -25.60 -10.39 16.76
N SER A 120 -25.36 -10.94 17.96
CA SER A 120 -25.34 -10.15 19.21
C SER A 120 -24.04 -9.34 19.39
N LEU A 121 -23.06 -9.47 18.49
CA LEU A 121 -21.86 -8.68 18.51
C LEU A 121 -22.19 -7.23 18.15
N ASN A 122 -21.78 -6.31 19.00
CA ASN A 122 -22.05 -4.87 18.89
C ASN A 122 -20.89 -4.09 18.26
N PHE A 123 -20.12 -4.74 17.38
CA PHE A 123 -19.03 -4.12 16.66
C PHE A 123 -18.86 -4.73 15.26
N ALA A 124 -18.37 -3.93 14.33
CA ALA A 124 -17.93 -4.35 13.00
C ALA A 124 -16.42 -4.16 12.89
N THR A 125 -15.71 -5.18 12.42
CA THR A 125 -14.24 -5.12 12.24
C THR A 125 -13.89 -5.32 10.79
N TYR A 126 -13.15 -4.36 10.24
CA TYR A 126 -12.60 -4.40 8.89
C TYR A 126 -11.09 -4.28 8.94
N ARG A 127 -10.39 -5.10 8.17
CA ARG A 127 -8.94 -5.13 8.15
C ARG A 127 -8.43 -4.79 6.76
N ASN A 128 -7.47 -3.88 6.73
CA ASN A 128 -6.76 -3.50 5.51
C ASN A 128 -7.68 -3.03 4.38
N LEU A 129 -8.63 -2.15 4.71
CA LEU A 129 -9.49 -1.52 3.70
C LEU A 129 -8.67 -0.71 2.71
N PRO A 130 -8.91 -0.88 1.39
CA PRO A 130 -8.26 -0.05 0.38
C PRO A 130 -8.65 1.43 0.53
N PRO A 131 -7.83 2.37 0.02
CA PRO A 131 -8.23 3.76 -0.06
C PRO A 131 -9.50 3.93 -0.91
N GLY A 132 -10.46 4.69 -0.40
CA GLY A 132 -11.76 4.86 -1.04
C GLY A 132 -12.79 5.50 -0.12
N LYS A 133 -14.01 5.59 -0.62
CA LYS A 133 -15.18 6.03 0.13
C LYS A 133 -16.08 4.83 0.38
N TYR A 134 -16.55 4.71 1.61
CA TYR A 134 -17.39 3.62 2.08
C TYR A 134 -18.53 4.19 2.90
N GLU A 135 -19.67 3.50 2.92
CA GLU A 135 -20.83 3.84 3.73
C GLU A 135 -21.12 2.66 4.68
N LEU A 136 -20.85 2.84 5.95
CA LEU A 136 -21.18 1.82 6.96
C LEU A 136 -22.64 1.95 7.35
N HIS A 137 -23.44 0.99 6.91
CA HIS A 137 -24.83 0.83 7.29
C HIS A 137 -24.95 -0.14 8.47
N VAL A 138 -25.62 0.25 9.53
CA VAL A 138 -25.86 -0.59 10.70
C VAL A 138 -27.33 -0.52 11.09
N LYS A 139 -27.94 -1.68 11.33
CA LYS A 139 -29.30 -1.78 11.86
C LYS A 139 -29.37 -2.77 13.01
N ALA A 140 -30.29 -2.57 13.91
CA ALA A 140 -30.51 -3.46 15.02
C ALA A 140 -31.95 -3.98 15.04
N CYS A 141 -32.08 -5.17 15.57
CA CYS A 141 -33.36 -5.86 15.78
C CYS A 141 -33.59 -5.98 17.28
N ASN A 142 -34.80 -5.69 17.73
CA ASN A 142 -35.22 -5.89 19.13
C ASN A 142 -35.48 -7.38 19.44
N ALA A 143 -35.80 -7.70 20.68
CA ALA A 143 -36.08 -9.08 21.10
C ALA A 143 -37.33 -9.69 20.40
N ALA A 144 -38.26 -8.85 19.93
CA ALA A 144 -39.45 -9.28 19.19
C ALA A 144 -39.16 -9.56 17.71
N GLY A 145 -37.93 -9.34 17.21
CA GLY A 145 -37.56 -9.55 15.81
C GLY A 145 -37.84 -8.37 14.89
N ILE A 146 -38.21 -7.20 15.44
CA ILE A 146 -38.50 -6.00 14.67
C ILE A 146 -37.19 -5.22 14.41
N TRP A 147 -36.88 -5.02 13.13
CA TRP A 147 -35.72 -4.23 12.70
C TRP A 147 -36.01 -2.73 12.79
N GLY A 148 -35.05 -2.00 13.32
CA GLY A 148 -35.06 -0.55 13.37
C GLY A 148 -34.57 0.10 12.08
N GLU A 149 -34.57 1.44 12.10
CA GLU A 149 -33.97 2.24 11.03
C GLU A 149 -32.46 2.02 11.00
N GLU A 150 -31.92 2.06 9.80
CA GLU A 150 -30.47 1.98 9.60
C GLU A 150 -29.80 3.32 9.93
N ASN A 151 -28.66 3.24 10.61
CA ASN A 151 -27.77 4.36 10.83
C ASN A 151 -26.59 4.23 9.87
N VAL A 152 -26.24 5.32 9.19
CA VAL A 152 -25.23 5.34 8.14
C VAL A 152 -24.10 6.27 8.55
N MET A 153 -22.85 5.80 8.36
CA MET A 153 -21.64 6.60 8.58
C MET A 153 -20.76 6.55 7.33
N GLU A 154 -20.39 7.68 6.79
CA GLU A 154 -19.44 7.77 5.67
C GLU A 154 -18.01 7.59 6.20
N ILE A 155 -17.24 6.71 5.58
CA ILE A 155 -15.83 6.44 5.91
C ILE A 155 -15.00 6.72 4.68
N VAL A 156 -14.10 7.70 4.78
CA VAL A 156 -13.20 8.10 3.70
C VAL A 156 -11.77 7.76 4.07
N ILE A 157 -11.14 6.86 3.30
CA ILE A 157 -9.74 6.49 3.49
C ILE A 157 -8.90 7.18 2.41
N ALA A 158 -8.04 8.10 2.83
CA ALA A 158 -7.19 8.86 1.92
C ALA A 158 -6.16 7.95 1.22
N PRO A 159 -5.90 8.15 -0.09
CA PRO A 159 -4.84 7.43 -0.78
C PRO A 159 -3.46 7.86 -0.25
N PRO A 160 -2.45 6.95 -0.29
CA PRO A 160 -1.09 7.31 0.07
C PRO A 160 -0.53 8.36 -0.90
N PHE A 161 0.35 9.24 -0.39
CA PHE A 161 0.88 10.38 -1.15
C PHE A 161 1.59 9.97 -2.47
N TRP A 162 2.19 8.75 -2.52
CA TRP A 162 2.87 8.24 -3.73
C TRP A 162 1.91 7.75 -4.83
N LYS A 163 0.60 7.63 -4.54
CA LYS A 163 -0.46 7.33 -5.51
C LYS A 163 -1.29 8.56 -5.91
N THR A 164 -0.86 9.75 -5.53
CA THR A 164 -1.54 10.99 -5.93
C THR A 164 -1.10 11.41 -7.33
N GLY A 165 -1.94 12.20 -8.03
CA GLY A 165 -1.62 12.70 -9.38
C GLY A 165 -0.30 13.46 -9.46
N TRP A 166 0.04 14.22 -8.42
CA TRP A 166 1.34 14.92 -8.30
C TRP A 166 2.55 13.98 -8.24
N ALA A 167 2.42 12.83 -7.56
CA ALA A 167 3.48 11.83 -7.50
C ALA A 167 3.79 11.24 -8.87
N TYR A 168 2.77 10.94 -9.67
CA TYR A 168 2.95 10.46 -11.05
C TYR A 168 3.64 11.49 -11.94
N LEU A 169 3.34 12.79 -11.77
CA LEU A 169 4.02 13.86 -12.48
C LEU A 169 5.51 13.91 -12.12
N ILE A 170 5.84 13.80 -10.83
CA ILE A 170 7.24 13.74 -10.36
C ILE A 170 7.95 12.51 -10.94
N TYR A 171 7.31 11.34 -10.95
CA TYR A 171 7.90 10.14 -11.56
C TYR A 171 8.15 10.30 -13.04
N ALA A 172 7.23 10.91 -13.79
CA ALA A 172 7.41 11.19 -15.21
C ALA A 172 8.61 12.11 -15.47
N ILE A 173 8.79 13.16 -14.66
CA ILE A 173 9.94 14.07 -14.74
C ILE A 173 11.25 13.33 -14.43
N LEU A 174 11.28 12.50 -13.38
CA LEU A 174 12.48 11.73 -13.03
C LEU A 174 12.87 10.76 -14.14
N ILE A 175 11.91 10.07 -14.76
CA ILE A 175 12.13 9.17 -15.89
C ILE A 175 12.68 9.95 -17.09
N ALA A 176 12.12 11.12 -17.40
CA ALA A 176 12.60 11.97 -18.48
C ALA A 176 14.05 12.44 -18.25
N ILE A 177 14.39 12.85 -17.04
CA ILE A 177 15.75 13.24 -16.64
C ILE A 177 16.71 12.05 -16.78
N ALA A 178 16.35 10.88 -16.26
CA ALA A 178 17.16 9.67 -16.37
C ALA A 178 17.38 9.26 -17.83
N GLY A 179 16.36 9.34 -18.66
CA GLY A 179 16.43 9.10 -20.10
C GLY A 179 17.37 10.08 -20.81
N TYR A 180 17.29 11.37 -20.48
CA TYR A 180 18.19 12.39 -21.03
C TYR A 180 19.65 12.13 -20.66
N PHE A 181 19.94 11.83 -19.39
CA PHE A 181 21.29 11.50 -18.96
C PHE A 181 21.83 10.21 -19.62
N SER A 182 21.00 9.17 -19.68
CA SER A 182 21.35 7.92 -20.39
C SER A 182 21.69 8.19 -21.85
N PHE A 183 20.86 8.94 -22.56
CA PHE A 183 21.10 9.30 -23.94
C PHE A 183 22.40 10.10 -24.12
N ARG A 184 22.66 11.06 -23.24
CA ARG A 184 23.90 11.85 -23.24
C ARG A 184 25.15 10.99 -23.02
N ILE A 185 25.07 10.03 -22.07
CA ILE A 185 26.17 9.09 -21.80
C ILE A 185 26.44 8.23 -23.04
N ILE A 186 25.41 7.63 -23.65
CA ILE A 186 25.53 6.79 -24.84
C ILE A 186 26.17 7.57 -25.99
N ARG A 187 25.74 8.82 -26.23
CA ARG A 187 26.33 9.67 -27.25
C ARG A 187 27.83 9.93 -27.01
N ASN A 188 28.19 10.20 -25.75
CA ASN A 188 29.60 10.44 -25.39
C ASN A 188 30.43 9.17 -25.58
N PHE A 189 29.92 8.01 -25.20
CA PHE A 189 30.59 6.71 -25.43
C PHE A 189 30.78 6.42 -26.93
N ASN A 190 29.77 6.67 -27.75
CA ASN A 190 29.86 6.46 -29.20
C ASN A 190 30.87 7.43 -29.84
N ALA A 191 30.88 8.70 -29.41
CA ALA A 191 31.86 9.67 -29.89
C ALA A 191 33.31 9.27 -29.52
N LEU A 192 33.52 8.75 -28.30
CA LEU A 192 34.82 8.24 -27.85
C LEU A 192 35.26 7.01 -28.63
N ARG A 193 34.36 6.02 -28.82
CA ARG A 193 34.64 4.85 -29.66
C ARG A 193 35.03 5.22 -31.08
N ASN A 194 34.34 6.17 -31.69
CA ASN A 194 34.68 6.62 -33.04
C ASN A 194 36.06 7.29 -33.10
N ARG A 195 36.44 8.08 -32.09
CA ARG A 195 37.79 8.68 -32.01
C ARG A 195 38.87 7.59 -31.90
N ILE A 196 38.68 6.61 -31.01
CA ILE A 196 39.63 5.48 -30.85
C ILE A 196 39.76 4.69 -32.16
N ALA A 197 38.62 4.41 -32.83
CA ALA A 197 38.66 3.70 -34.11
C ALA A 197 39.46 4.42 -35.19
N VAL A 198 39.29 5.75 -35.32
CA VAL A 198 40.05 6.57 -36.25
C VAL A 198 41.52 6.61 -35.88
N GLU A 199 41.89 6.72 -34.62
CA GLU A 199 43.27 6.75 -34.13
C GLU A 199 43.98 5.42 -34.38
N ASN A 200 43.29 4.31 -34.17
CA ASN A 200 43.79 2.97 -34.49
C ASN A 200 44.04 2.79 -35.99
N GLN A 201 43.11 3.24 -36.86
CA GLN A 201 43.31 3.21 -38.30
C GLN A 201 44.52 4.03 -38.74
N LEU A 202 44.69 5.24 -38.20
CA LEU A 202 45.86 6.06 -38.48
C LEU A 202 47.16 5.38 -38.07
N THR A 203 47.14 4.66 -36.94
CA THR A 203 48.31 3.93 -36.45
C THR A 203 48.62 2.74 -37.37
N GLU A 204 47.61 2.05 -37.81
CA GLU A 204 47.75 0.94 -38.76
C GLU A 204 48.28 1.37 -40.12
N TYR A 205 47.76 2.48 -40.66
CA TYR A 205 48.31 3.11 -41.89
C TYR A 205 49.78 3.55 -41.74
N LYS A 206 50.16 4.11 -40.61
CA LYS A 206 51.54 4.48 -40.33
C LYS A 206 52.47 3.28 -40.29
N LEU A 207 52.05 2.17 -39.66
CA LEU A 207 52.84 0.96 -39.56
C LEU A 207 53.00 0.30 -40.95
N GLU A 208 51.94 0.23 -41.74
CA GLU A 208 51.99 -0.28 -43.10
C GLU A 208 52.89 0.56 -44.00
N PHE A 209 52.80 1.91 -43.93
CA PHE A 209 53.67 2.84 -44.64
C PHE A 209 55.11 2.64 -44.25
N PHE A 210 55.45 2.57 -42.96
CA PHE A 210 56.85 2.34 -42.55
C PHE A 210 57.37 0.96 -42.95
N THR A 211 56.55 -0.04 -42.96
CA THR A 211 56.92 -1.40 -43.38
C THR A 211 57.21 -1.43 -44.88
N ASN A 212 56.34 -0.83 -45.69
CA ASN A 212 56.52 -0.76 -47.13
C ASN A 212 57.76 0.06 -47.54
N ILE A 213 57.96 1.23 -46.93
CA ILE A 213 59.12 2.03 -47.11
C ILE A 213 60.40 1.27 -46.74
N SER A 214 60.42 0.58 -45.60
CA SER A 214 61.58 -0.19 -45.16
C SER A 214 61.93 -1.28 -46.19
N HIS A 215 60.96 -1.89 -46.79
CA HIS A 215 61.20 -2.87 -47.87
C HIS A 215 61.73 -2.19 -49.13
N GLU A 216 61.15 -1.08 -49.55
CA GLU A 216 61.61 -0.33 -50.73
C GLU A 216 62.99 0.28 -50.56
N PHE A 217 63.35 0.71 -49.34
CA PHE A 217 64.73 1.18 -49.10
C PHE A 217 65.75 0.04 -48.97
N ARG A 218 65.36 -1.15 -48.51
CA ARG A 218 66.28 -2.27 -48.39
C ARG A 218 66.94 -2.64 -49.74
N THR A 219 66.12 -2.68 -50.82
CA THR A 219 66.57 -3.10 -52.13
C THR A 219 67.69 -2.18 -52.72
N PRO A 220 67.53 -0.84 -52.77
CA PRO A 220 68.60 0.03 -53.25
C PRO A 220 69.79 0.03 -52.31
N LEU A 221 69.56 -0.08 -51.00
CA LEU A 221 70.71 -0.10 -50.04
C LEU A 221 71.55 -1.36 -50.21
N THR A 222 70.94 -2.49 -50.44
CA THR A 222 71.63 -3.74 -50.71
C THR A 222 72.41 -3.67 -52.04
N LEU A 223 71.82 -3.04 -53.05
CA LEU A 223 72.52 -2.82 -54.32
C LEU A 223 73.75 -1.89 -54.16
N ILE A 224 73.61 -0.82 -53.39
CA ILE A 224 74.69 0.08 -53.09
C ILE A 224 75.76 -0.64 -52.26
N GLN A 225 75.40 -1.40 -51.25
CA GLN A 225 76.31 -2.16 -50.42
C GLN A 225 77.07 -3.20 -51.28
N GLY A 226 76.39 -3.94 -52.15
CA GLY A 226 77.00 -4.90 -53.03
C GLY A 226 77.90 -4.28 -54.07
N ALA A 227 77.55 -3.05 -54.54
CA ALA A 227 78.49 -2.27 -55.45
C ALA A 227 79.73 -1.80 -54.71
N LEU A 228 79.60 -1.29 -53.48
CA LEU A 228 80.72 -0.90 -52.61
C LEU A 228 81.65 -2.09 -52.29
N GLU A 229 81.09 -3.24 -51.92
CA GLU A 229 81.85 -4.50 -51.66
C GLU A 229 82.62 -4.92 -52.90
N ARG A 230 82.03 -4.82 -54.11
CA ARG A 230 82.78 -5.12 -55.38
C ARG A 230 83.93 -4.14 -55.59
N ILE A 231 83.78 -2.81 -55.34
CA ILE A 231 84.81 -1.86 -55.48
C ILE A 231 85.95 -2.07 -54.48
N VAL A 232 85.60 -2.41 -53.22
CA VAL A 232 86.58 -2.72 -52.15
C VAL A 232 87.39 -3.99 -52.53
N ASN A 233 86.67 -5.04 -52.99
CA ASN A 233 87.28 -6.30 -53.40
C ASN A 233 88.19 -6.13 -54.67
N MET A 234 87.79 -5.27 -55.66
CA MET A 234 88.65 -4.90 -56.80
C MET A 234 89.89 -4.12 -56.38
N GLY A 235 89.68 -3.21 -55.35
CA GLY A 235 90.84 -2.43 -54.81
C GLY A 235 91.88 -3.32 -54.08
N ASN A 236 91.37 -4.38 -53.36
CA ASN A 236 92.26 -5.37 -52.73
C ASN A 236 92.98 -6.24 -53.73
N HIS A 237 92.28 -6.65 -54.79
CA HIS A 237 92.90 -7.46 -55.88
C HIS A 237 93.91 -6.67 -56.66
N SER A 238 93.77 -5.35 -56.84
CA SER A 238 94.75 -4.46 -57.41
C SER A 238 96.00 -4.31 -56.52
N LYS A 239 95.88 -4.32 -55.19
CA LYS A 239 96.98 -4.32 -54.24
C LYS A 239 97.78 -5.61 -54.26
N ASP A 240 97.12 -6.77 -54.35
CA ASP A 240 97.78 -8.09 -54.45
C ASP A 240 98.49 -8.28 -55.78
N MET A 241 97.90 -7.73 -56.88
CA MET A 241 98.63 -7.68 -58.18
C MET A 241 99.83 -6.80 -58.14
N GLN A 242 99.82 -5.65 -57.47
CA GLN A 242 100.99 -4.77 -57.32
C GLN A 242 102.04 -5.41 -56.43
N HIS A 243 101.66 -6.29 -55.45
CA HIS A 243 102.63 -7.00 -54.60
C HIS A 243 103.29 -8.15 -55.37
N SER A 244 102.56 -8.80 -56.31
CA SER A 244 103.11 -9.86 -57.15
C SER A 244 103.97 -9.41 -58.29
N LEU A 245 104.00 -8.11 -58.65
CA LEU A 245 104.83 -7.51 -59.68
C LEU A 245 106.15 -6.91 -59.09
N LYS A 246 106.42 -7.03 -57.82
CA LYS A 246 107.66 -6.59 -57.13
C LYS A 246 108.51 -7.79 -56.66
N ILE A 247 108.63 -8.84 -57.46
CA ILE A 247 109.66 -9.84 -57.29
C ILE A 247 110.51 -9.90 -58.50
#